data_b77e2e6296ce5168d945d511d63cdbbf
#
_entry.id   b77e2e6296ce5168d945d511d63cdbbf
#
_cell.length_a   1.000
_cell.length_b   1.000
_cell.length_c   1.000
_cell.angle_alpha   90.00
_cell.angle_beta   90.00
_cell.angle_gamma   90.00
#
_symmetry.space_group_name_H-M   'P 1'
#
loop_
_entity.id
_entity.type
_entity.pdbx_description
1 polymer ?
#
loop_
_entity_poly.entity_id
_entity_poly.type
_entity_poly.pdbx_seq_one_letter_code
_entity_poly.pdbx_strand_id
1 'polypeptide(L)'
;MHITSPIRTKDTVNTLARLWEASVRRSHHFLTEADIRRLTPFVKSGLAHIERLFVAYVQNEPAGFIGLEKNKIEMLFVAPDFWGMGIGKELVLMAFRNFNIRYV
;
A
#
# COMPACT_ATOMS: atom_id res chain seq x y z
N MET A 1 4.76 -2.13 15.87
CA MET A 1 4.46 -1.60 14.52
C MET A 1 4.79 -0.12 14.49
N HIS A 2 5.40 0.34 13.40
CA HIS A 2 5.55 1.77 13.19
C HIS A 2 5.23 2.12 11.74
N ILE A 3 4.79 3.37 11.54
CA ILE A 3 4.37 3.88 10.23
C ILE A 3 5.28 5.03 9.86
N THR A 4 5.90 4.95 8.68
CA THR A 4 6.79 6.00 8.20
C THR A 4 6.53 6.29 6.73
N SER A 5 7.02 7.46 6.29
CA SER A 5 7.01 7.82 4.87
C SER A 5 8.38 7.43 4.28
N PRO A 6 8.43 6.42 3.42
CA PRO A 6 9.71 5.91 2.92
C PRO A 6 10.31 6.80 1.84
N ILE A 7 11.63 6.70 1.68
CA ILE A 7 12.29 7.24 0.49
C ILE A 7 11.89 6.32 -0.67
N ARG A 8 11.43 6.91 -1.76
CA ARG A 8 10.86 6.15 -2.88
C ARG A 8 11.93 5.72 -3.87
N THR A 9 12.87 4.92 -3.38
CA THR A 9 13.88 4.29 -4.23
C THR A 9 13.23 3.22 -5.10
N LYS A 10 13.94 2.78 -6.13
CA LYS A 10 13.51 1.68 -6.96
C LYS A 10 13.24 0.42 -6.13
N ASP A 11 14.12 0.14 -5.15
CA ASP A 11 13.95 -1.01 -4.27
C ASP A 11 12.68 -0.90 -3.43
N THR A 12 12.40 0.27 -2.87
CA THR A 12 11.18 0.50 -2.09
C THR A 12 9.94 0.29 -2.95
N VAL A 13 9.92 0.89 -4.14
CA VAL A 13 8.79 0.75 -5.06
C VAL A 13 8.58 -0.71 -5.43
N ASN A 14 9.66 -1.43 -5.75
CA ASN A 14 9.58 -2.85 -6.11
C ASN A 14 9.06 -3.69 -4.94
N THR A 15 9.54 -3.42 -3.72
CA THR A 15 9.09 -4.14 -2.52
C THR A 15 7.59 -3.96 -2.28
N LEU A 16 7.11 -2.72 -2.38
CA LEU A 16 5.69 -2.43 -2.17
C LEU A 16 4.82 -2.97 -3.31
N ALA A 17 5.33 -2.98 -4.53
CA ALA A 17 4.62 -3.60 -5.66
C ALA A 17 4.45 -5.11 -5.43
N ARG A 18 5.47 -5.79 -4.86
CA ARG A 18 5.35 -7.21 -4.50
C ARG A 18 4.34 -7.43 -3.39
N LEU A 19 4.27 -6.51 -2.42
CA LEU A 19 3.25 -6.56 -1.36
C LEU A 19 1.85 -6.43 -1.99
N TRP A 20 1.67 -5.48 -2.89
CA TRP A 20 0.41 -5.33 -3.62
C TRP A 20 0.05 -6.63 -4.35
N GLU A 21 1.00 -7.19 -5.08
CA GLU A 21 0.76 -8.43 -5.84
C GLU A 21 0.33 -9.57 -4.92
N ALA A 22 1.02 -9.77 -3.80
CA ALA A 22 0.66 -10.81 -2.84
C ALA A 22 -0.76 -10.60 -2.30
N SER A 23 -1.11 -9.36 -2.01
CA SER A 23 -2.44 -9.01 -1.51
C SER A 23 -3.53 -9.32 -2.53
N VAL A 24 -3.36 -8.87 -3.78
CA VAL A 24 -4.40 -9.06 -4.79
C VAL A 24 -4.52 -10.53 -5.22
N ARG A 25 -3.43 -11.30 -5.20
CA ARG A 25 -3.51 -12.72 -5.49
C ARG A 25 -4.37 -13.48 -4.48
N ARG A 26 -4.36 -13.03 -3.22
CA ARG A 26 -5.13 -13.67 -2.16
C ARG A 26 -6.58 -13.18 -2.11
N SER A 27 -6.85 -11.96 -2.55
CA SER A 27 -8.16 -11.33 -2.39
C SER A 27 -8.92 -11.11 -3.69
N HIS A 28 -8.25 -11.07 -4.84
CA HIS A 28 -8.88 -10.78 -6.15
C HIS A 28 -8.71 -11.96 -7.09
N HIS A 29 -9.46 -13.04 -6.85
CA HIS A 29 -9.34 -14.28 -7.60
C HIS A 29 -9.73 -14.14 -9.07
N PHE A 30 -10.41 -13.05 -9.45
CA PHE A 30 -10.78 -12.80 -10.84
C PHE A 30 -9.62 -12.24 -11.68
N LEU A 31 -8.50 -11.84 -11.07
CA LEU A 31 -7.35 -11.35 -11.80
C LEU A 31 -6.51 -12.52 -12.31
N THR A 32 -6.20 -12.49 -13.61
CA THR A 32 -5.33 -13.49 -14.23
C THR A 32 -3.86 -13.07 -14.11
N GLU A 33 -2.95 -14.01 -14.41
CA GLU A 33 -1.53 -13.67 -14.47
C GLU A 33 -1.25 -12.54 -15.47
N ALA A 34 -1.94 -12.55 -16.60
CA ALA A 34 -1.80 -11.48 -17.60
C ALA A 34 -2.27 -10.13 -17.05
N ASP A 35 -3.35 -10.13 -16.27
CA ASP A 35 -3.86 -8.91 -15.65
C ASP A 35 -2.83 -8.35 -14.66
N ILE A 36 -2.25 -9.20 -13.82
CA ILE A 36 -1.25 -8.79 -12.83
C ILE A 36 -0.03 -8.21 -13.53
N ARG A 37 0.47 -8.87 -14.58
CA ARG A 37 1.62 -8.35 -15.35
C ARG A 37 1.31 -7.00 -15.98
N ARG A 38 0.10 -6.83 -16.50
CA ARG A 38 -0.32 -5.58 -17.14
C ARG A 38 -0.44 -4.45 -16.12
N LEU A 39 -0.94 -4.74 -14.92
CA LEU A 39 -1.17 -3.74 -13.89
C LEU A 39 0.10 -3.34 -13.13
N THR A 40 1.08 -4.23 -13.04
CA THR A 40 2.29 -4.00 -12.24
C THR A 40 3.02 -2.69 -12.58
N PRO A 41 3.25 -2.34 -13.87
CA PRO A 41 3.89 -1.05 -14.17
C PRO A 41 3.11 0.16 -13.69
N PHE A 42 1.77 0.10 -13.75
CA PHE A 42 0.91 1.18 -13.27
C PHE A 42 0.98 1.31 -11.75
N VAL A 43 1.02 0.18 -11.03
CA VAL A 43 1.17 0.19 -9.58
C VAL A 43 2.52 0.79 -9.20
N LYS A 44 3.60 0.40 -9.85
CA LYS A 44 4.93 0.95 -9.59
C LYS A 44 4.98 2.45 -9.86
N SER A 45 4.38 2.91 -10.96
CA SER A 45 4.31 4.33 -11.27
C SER A 45 3.51 5.07 -10.20
N GLY A 46 2.38 4.52 -9.78
CA GLY A 46 1.58 5.10 -8.72
C GLY A 46 2.35 5.23 -7.41
N LEU A 47 3.07 4.18 -7.02
CA LEU A 47 3.89 4.19 -5.80
C LEU A 47 5.00 5.22 -5.86
N ALA A 48 5.62 5.39 -7.04
CA ALA A 48 6.71 6.34 -7.22
C ALA A 48 6.23 7.79 -7.16
N HIS A 49 5.00 8.06 -7.60
CA HIS A 49 4.54 9.43 -7.85
C HIS A 49 3.38 9.90 -6.99
N ILE A 50 2.71 9.03 -6.23
CA ILE A 50 1.58 9.46 -5.41
C ILE A 50 2.03 10.52 -4.40
N GLU A 51 1.15 11.48 -4.11
CA GLU A 51 1.49 12.64 -3.28
C GLU A 51 2.06 12.23 -1.92
N ARG A 52 1.37 11.33 -1.20
CA ARG A 52 1.79 10.87 0.11
C ARG A 52 1.76 9.36 0.16
N LEU A 53 2.82 8.78 0.68
CA LEU A 53 2.93 7.32 0.82
C LEU A 53 3.46 7.00 2.21
N PHE A 54 2.77 6.13 2.92
CA PHE A 54 3.19 5.67 4.24
C PHE A 54 3.19 4.15 4.28
N VAL A 55 4.19 3.60 4.96
CA VAL A 55 4.37 2.16 5.10
C VAL A 55 4.34 1.80 6.58
N ALA A 56 3.57 0.76 6.91
CA ALA A 56 3.56 0.16 8.25
C ALA A 56 4.55 -0.98 8.27
N TYR A 57 5.45 -0.96 9.24
CA TYR A 57 6.44 -2.02 9.45
C TYR A 57 6.15 -2.78 10.73
N VAL A 58 6.27 -4.10 10.65
CA VAL A 58 6.20 -5.00 11.81
C VAL A 58 7.50 -5.78 11.84
N GLN A 59 8.29 -5.63 12.91
CA GLN A 59 9.59 -6.28 13.04
C GLN A 59 10.47 -6.04 11.81
N ASN A 60 10.52 -4.76 11.38
CA ASN A 60 11.31 -4.29 10.24
C ASN A 60 10.87 -4.84 8.88
N GLU A 61 9.71 -5.47 8.82
CA GLU A 61 9.16 -6.00 7.58
C GLU A 61 7.97 -5.16 7.12
N PRO A 62 7.90 -4.77 5.83
CA PRO A 62 6.75 -4.03 5.33
C PRO A 62 5.49 -4.87 5.44
N ALA A 63 4.52 -4.40 6.22
CA ALA A 63 3.28 -5.14 6.47
C ALA A 63 2.09 -4.57 5.70
N GLY A 64 2.14 -3.29 5.35
CA GLY A 64 1.08 -2.65 4.60
C GLY A 64 1.47 -1.24 4.20
N PHE A 65 0.72 -0.66 3.28
CA PHE A 65 0.97 0.72 2.87
C PHE A 65 -0.33 1.43 2.52
N ILE A 66 -0.30 2.77 2.59
CA ILE A 66 -1.41 3.62 2.21
C ILE A 66 -0.88 4.75 1.34
N GLY A 67 -1.56 5.03 0.24
CA GLY A 67 -1.25 6.12 -0.66
C GLY A 67 -2.37 7.13 -0.66
N LEU A 68 -2.02 8.40 -0.48
CA LEU A 68 -2.98 9.49 -0.43
C LEU A 68 -2.72 10.46 -1.57
N GLU A 69 -3.78 10.90 -2.22
CA GLU A 69 -3.72 11.95 -3.21
C GLU A 69 -4.73 13.01 -2.82
N LYS A 70 -4.24 14.21 -2.50
CA LYS A 70 -5.08 15.28 -1.97
C LYS A 70 -5.85 14.79 -0.74
N ASN A 71 -7.17 14.81 -0.76
CA ASN A 71 -8.00 14.39 0.36
C ASN A 71 -8.61 12.99 0.17
N LYS A 72 -7.95 12.14 -0.63
CA LYS A 72 -8.48 10.82 -0.99
C LYS A 72 -7.46 9.73 -0.69
N ILE A 73 -7.94 8.60 -0.16
CA ILE A 73 -7.16 7.37 -0.06
C ILE A 73 -7.23 6.68 -1.42
N GLU A 74 -6.10 6.64 -2.14
CA GLU A 74 -6.01 6.03 -3.46
C GLU A 74 -5.55 4.58 -3.40
N MET A 75 -4.71 4.24 -2.41
CA MET A 75 -4.18 2.89 -2.25
C MET A 75 -4.21 2.50 -0.79
N LEU A 76 -4.59 1.26 -0.51
CA LEU A 76 -4.52 0.69 0.83
C LEU A 76 -4.39 -0.82 0.68
N PHE A 77 -3.22 -1.35 1.01
CA PHE A 77 -2.95 -2.79 0.89
C PHE A 77 -2.18 -3.27 2.10
N VAL A 78 -2.52 -4.49 2.54
CA VAL A 78 -1.87 -5.16 3.66
C VAL A 78 -1.38 -6.51 3.17
N ALA A 79 -0.14 -6.85 3.50
CA ALA A 79 0.43 -8.15 3.13
C ALA A 79 -0.39 -9.26 3.79
N PRO A 80 -0.71 -10.33 3.06
CA PRO A 80 -1.59 -11.39 3.59
C PRO A 80 -1.13 -11.98 4.92
N ASP A 81 0.19 -12.13 5.13
CA ASP A 81 0.73 -12.67 6.37
C ASP A 81 0.40 -11.80 7.59
N PHE A 82 0.00 -10.57 7.37
CA PHE A 82 -0.32 -9.62 8.43
C PHE A 82 -1.80 -9.28 8.51
N TRP A 83 -2.65 -9.98 7.77
CA TRP A 83 -4.09 -9.75 7.85
C TRP A 83 -4.63 -10.11 9.22
N GLY A 84 -5.65 -9.38 9.67
CA GLY A 84 -6.27 -9.61 10.97
C GLY A 84 -5.55 -8.99 12.15
N MET A 85 -4.48 -8.21 11.91
CA MET A 85 -3.69 -7.58 12.96
C MET A 85 -4.00 -6.08 13.12
N GLY A 86 -4.98 -5.56 12.40
CA GLY A 86 -5.39 -4.16 12.51
C GLY A 86 -4.49 -3.18 11.78
N ILE A 87 -3.62 -3.65 10.87
CA ILE A 87 -2.66 -2.77 10.19
C ILE A 87 -3.37 -1.80 9.24
N GLY A 88 -4.34 -2.28 8.46
CA GLY A 88 -5.13 -1.42 7.59
C GLY A 88 -5.87 -0.35 8.39
N LYS A 89 -6.46 -0.73 9.51
CA LYS A 89 -7.14 0.19 10.39
C LYS A 89 -6.21 1.28 10.91
N GLU A 90 -5.01 0.90 11.36
CA GLU A 90 -4.04 1.87 11.88
C GLU A 90 -3.57 2.84 10.78
N LEU A 91 -3.37 2.36 9.56
CA LEU A 91 -3.01 3.21 8.44
C LEU A 91 -4.13 4.22 8.13
N VAL A 92 -5.38 3.77 8.11
CA VAL A 92 -6.53 4.65 7.87
C VAL A 92 -6.67 5.68 8.98
N LEU A 93 -6.55 5.25 10.26
CA LEU A 93 -6.64 6.17 11.39
C LEU A 93 -5.53 7.22 11.35
N MET A 94 -4.30 6.82 11.01
CA MET A 94 -3.19 7.76 10.85
C MET A 94 -3.52 8.80 9.77
N ALA A 95 -4.08 8.38 8.65
CA ALA A 95 -4.45 9.28 7.57
C ALA A 95 -5.52 10.27 8.00
N PHE A 96 -6.57 9.80 8.69
CA PHE A 96 -7.63 10.68 9.18
C PHE A 96 -7.14 11.66 10.26
N ARG A 97 -6.21 11.24 11.11
CA ARG A 97 -5.69 12.10 12.19
C ARG A 97 -4.77 13.20 11.68
N ASN A 98 -4.05 12.95 10.60
CA ASN A 98 -2.98 13.84 10.16
C ASN A 98 -3.30 14.60 8.87
N PHE A 99 -4.29 14.18 8.13
CA PHE A 99 -4.64 14.77 6.84
C PHE A 99 -6.15 14.91 6.72
N ASN A 100 -6.59 15.84 5.89
CA ASN A 100 -8.02 16.12 5.69
C ASN A 100 -8.61 15.15 4.68
N ILE A 101 -8.73 13.88 5.08
CA ILE A 101 -9.25 12.83 4.19
C ILE A 101 -10.78 12.93 4.12
N ARG A 102 -11.32 12.96 2.92
CA ARG A 102 -12.75 13.03 2.65
C ARG A 102 -13.28 11.87 1.83
N TYR A 103 -12.39 11.19 1.07
CA TYR A 103 -12.79 10.13 0.15
C TYR A 103 -11.86 8.92 0.33
N VAL A 104 -12.43 7.78 0.03
CA VAL A 104 -11.69 6.51 0.08
C VAL A 104 -11.74 5.86 -1.29
#